data_05a2d049ba4a9872c24283190d32111a
#
_entry.id   05a2d049ba4a9872c24283190d32111a
#
_cell.length_a   1.000
_cell.length_b   1.000
_cell.length_c   1.000
_cell.angle_alpha   90.00
_cell.angle_beta   90.00
_cell.angle_gamma   90.00
#
_symmetry.space_group_name_H-M   'P 1'
#
loop_
_entity.id
_entity.type
_entity.pdbx_description
1 polymer ?
#
loop_
_entity_poly.entity_id
_entity_poly.type
_entity_poly.pdbx_seq_one_letter_code
_entity_poly.pdbx_strand_id
1 'polypeptide(L)'
;MKKNNSPSTTSRMIKIEASDGRGKFSAYLAKPASGKGPGLVIAQEIFGVNVSMRQIADYYAEEGYIVLVPDLFWRQKPGVQLGYTPEDWQKAFEFYQGFDEDLGVQDIQDTITTLREIKGCTGDVGVLGFCLGGKLAYLSACRTDVDVAIGYYGVGIENALKEAEDIECRLVLHIAGLDKYCPHEAQEKIKKRLGKYEGLDVYVYPDADHAFARPNGEHYHKPSALMAHQRSIAALRE
;
A
#
# COMPACT_ATOMS: atom_id res chain seq x y z
N MET A 1 17.23 30.32 -21.60
CA MET A 1 16.38 29.31 -20.97
C MET A 1 16.83 29.13 -19.52
N LYS A 2 16.12 29.69 -18.55
CA LYS A 2 16.39 29.43 -17.13
C LYS A 2 15.88 28.02 -16.81
N LYS A 3 16.78 27.11 -16.47
CA LYS A 3 16.38 25.85 -15.86
C LYS A 3 15.67 26.22 -14.55
N ASN A 4 14.35 25.94 -14.46
CA ASN A 4 13.64 25.96 -13.20
C ASN A 4 14.24 24.84 -12.35
N ASN A 5 15.13 25.18 -11.44
CA ASN A 5 15.56 24.32 -10.35
C ASN A 5 14.41 24.29 -9.30
N SER A 6 13.32 23.63 -9.62
CA SER A 6 12.40 23.21 -8.56
C SER A 6 13.17 22.23 -7.67
N PRO A 7 13.08 22.34 -6.34
CA PRO A 7 13.70 21.37 -5.46
C PRO A 7 13.15 19.98 -5.79
N SER A 8 14.03 19.01 -5.94
CA SER A 8 13.67 17.64 -6.28
C SER A 8 13.36 16.83 -5.01
N THR A 9 12.48 15.86 -5.14
CA THR A 9 12.29 14.80 -4.12
C THR A 9 13.64 14.11 -3.84
N THR A 10 13.79 13.58 -2.63
CA THR A 10 14.98 12.81 -2.25
C THR A 10 14.58 11.42 -1.82
N SER A 11 15.36 10.41 -2.21
CA SER A 11 15.09 9.03 -1.82
C SER A 11 16.34 8.29 -1.36
N ARG A 12 16.15 7.30 -0.47
CA ARG A 12 17.20 6.44 0.05
C ARG A 12 16.62 5.21 0.74
N MET A 13 17.45 4.20 0.96
CA MET A 13 17.11 3.08 1.86
C MET A 13 17.40 3.46 3.31
N ILE A 14 16.53 3.03 4.21
CA ILE A 14 16.71 3.11 5.66
C ILE A 14 16.52 1.73 6.30
N LYS A 15 16.82 1.60 7.59
CA LYS A 15 16.52 0.41 8.39
C LYS A 15 15.48 0.73 9.45
N ILE A 16 14.55 -0.19 9.65
CA ILE A 16 13.50 -0.15 10.67
C ILE A 16 13.75 -1.32 11.62
N GLU A 17 13.68 -1.07 12.94
CA GLU A 17 13.72 -2.12 13.96
C GLU A 17 12.39 -2.86 13.96
N ALA A 18 12.42 -4.19 13.92
CA ALA A 18 11.23 -4.99 14.16
C ALA A 18 10.95 -5.09 15.65
N SER A 19 9.74 -4.73 16.08
CA SER A 19 9.35 -4.68 17.50
C SER A 19 9.35 -6.06 18.19
N ASP A 20 9.30 -7.14 17.41
CA ASP A 20 9.44 -8.51 17.92
C ASP A 20 10.89 -8.92 18.27
N GLY A 21 11.86 -8.02 18.08
CA GLY A 21 13.27 -8.24 18.38
C GLY A 21 14.02 -9.16 17.41
N ARG A 22 13.39 -9.59 16.31
CA ARG A 22 14.02 -10.51 15.33
C ARG A 22 15.00 -9.83 14.38
N GLY A 23 15.14 -8.50 14.44
CA GLY A 23 16.13 -7.76 13.66
C GLY A 23 15.62 -6.48 13.04
N LYS A 24 16.23 -6.12 11.90
CA LYS A 24 15.92 -4.88 11.17
C LYS A 24 15.61 -5.20 9.72
N PHE A 25 14.57 -4.58 9.20
CA PHE A 25 14.26 -4.64 7.78
C PHE A 25 14.53 -3.32 7.06
N SER A 26 14.66 -3.41 5.74
CA SER A 26 14.89 -2.24 4.90
C SER A 26 13.57 -1.60 4.52
N ALA A 27 13.57 -0.27 4.36
CA ALA A 27 12.49 0.44 3.73
C ALA A 27 13.03 1.50 2.75
N TYR A 28 12.32 1.69 1.64
CA TYR A 28 12.60 2.80 0.72
C TYR A 28 11.91 4.05 1.26
N LEU A 29 12.70 5.08 1.54
CA LEU A 29 12.23 6.39 1.98
C LEU A 29 12.24 7.34 0.81
N ALA A 30 11.10 7.97 0.49
CA ALA A 30 11.01 9.11 -0.40
C ALA A 30 10.46 10.33 0.36
N LYS A 31 11.07 11.50 0.15
CA LYS A 31 10.66 12.75 0.79
C LYS A 31 10.31 13.82 -0.24
N PRO A 32 9.29 14.65 0.05
CA PRO A 32 8.98 15.80 -0.76
C PRO A 32 10.14 16.80 -0.75
N ALA A 33 10.18 17.65 -1.76
CA ALA A 33 11.18 18.71 -1.88
C ALA A 33 11.20 19.67 -0.67
N SER A 34 10.05 19.86 -0.02
CA SER A 34 9.91 20.63 1.23
C SER A 34 10.59 19.96 2.43
N GLY A 35 10.84 18.65 2.37
CA GLY A 35 11.28 17.83 3.48
C GLY A 35 10.26 17.66 4.60
N LYS A 36 9.01 18.11 4.42
CA LYS A 36 7.92 18.07 5.40
C LYS A 36 6.61 17.65 4.75
N GLY A 37 5.82 16.86 5.47
CA GLY A 37 4.48 16.43 5.04
C GLY A 37 3.94 15.31 5.92
N PRO A 38 2.67 14.90 5.70
CA PRO A 38 2.11 13.73 6.34
C PRO A 38 2.86 12.46 5.91
N GLY A 39 2.74 11.42 6.73
CA GLY A 39 3.36 10.14 6.45
C GLY A 39 2.51 9.26 5.53
N LEU A 40 3.16 8.44 4.72
CA LEU A 40 2.49 7.41 3.93
C LEU A 40 3.33 6.13 3.89
N VAL A 41 2.78 5.04 4.37
CA VAL A 41 3.36 3.70 4.19
C VAL A 41 2.76 3.10 2.92
N ILE A 42 3.60 2.60 2.01
CA ILE A 42 3.14 1.86 0.84
C ILE A 42 3.44 0.38 1.02
N ALA A 43 2.39 -0.42 1.16
CA ALA A 43 2.49 -1.87 1.24
C ALA A 43 2.59 -2.49 -0.16
N GLN A 44 3.63 -3.29 -0.36
CA GLN A 44 4.05 -3.84 -1.65
C GLN A 44 3.07 -4.89 -2.23
N GLU A 45 3.18 -5.11 -3.53
CA GLU A 45 2.67 -6.31 -4.20
C GLU A 45 3.57 -7.53 -3.88
N ILE A 46 3.26 -8.69 -4.46
CA ILE A 46 4.06 -9.93 -4.27
C ILE A 46 5.47 -9.89 -4.92
N PHE A 47 5.87 -8.78 -5.51
CA PHE A 47 7.16 -8.60 -6.20
C PHE A 47 8.23 -7.89 -5.37
N GLY A 48 7.95 -7.59 -4.10
CA GLY A 48 8.87 -6.87 -3.21
C GLY A 48 8.93 -5.37 -3.51
N VAL A 49 9.93 -4.69 -2.95
CA VAL A 49 10.15 -3.24 -3.11
C VAL A 49 10.81 -2.96 -4.45
N ASN A 50 10.14 -3.34 -5.54
CA ASN A 50 10.64 -3.24 -6.90
C ASN A 50 10.55 -1.81 -7.47
N VAL A 51 10.91 -1.66 -8.75
CA VAL A 51 10.92 -0.36 -9.43
C VAL A 51 9.53 0.30 -9.41
N SER A 52 8.45 -0.48 -9.63
CA SER A 52 7.08 0.06 -9.65
C SER A 52 6.68 0.64 -8.29
N MET A 53 6.98 -0.07 -7.19
CA MET A 53 6.68 0.41 -5.84
C MET A 53 7.46 1.68 -5.50
N ARG A 54 8.73 1.77 -5.91
CA ARG A 54 9.53 2.98 -5.72
C ARG A 54 9.02 4.16 -6.55
N GLN A 55 8.61 3.94 -7.80
CA GLN A 55 7.99 4.97 -8.64
C GLN A 55 6.70 5.52 -8.02
N ILE A 56 5.87 4.64 -7.45
CA ILE A 56 4.66 5.06 -6.73
C ILE A 56 5.04 5.88 -5.49
N ALA A 57 6.06 5.47 -4.75
CA ALA A 57 6.54 6.22 -3.58
C ALA A 57 7.05 7.61 -3.97
N ASP A 58 7.85 7.70 -5.03
CA ASP A 58 8.37 8.97 -5.54
C ASP A 58 7.22 9.90 -5.99
N TYR A 59 6.20 9.33 -6.64
CA TYR A 59 5.00 10.07 -7.03
C TYR A 59 4.26 10.67 -5.81
N TYR A 60 4.01 9.88 -4.75
CA TYR A 60 3.39 10.42 -3.54
C TYR A 60 4.30 11.41 -2.78
N ALA A 61 5.61 11.28 -2.89
CA ALA A 61 6.53 12.29 -2.39
C ALA A 61 6.42 13.61 -3.16
N GLU A 62 6.19 13.58 -4.48
CA GLU A 62 5.88 14.78 -5.29
C GLU A 62 4.55 15.41 -4.88
N GLU A 63 3.56 14.60 -4.46
CA GLU A 63 2.27 15.06 -3.88
C GLU A 63 2.40 15.63 -2.45
N GLY A 64 3.60 15.58 -1.85
CA GLY A 64 3.91 16.20 -0.57
C GLY A 64 3.99 15.26 0.64
N TYR A 65 3.92 13.94 0.44
CA TYR A 65 4.00 12.95 1.52
C TYR A 65 5.45 12.55 1.82
N ILE A 66 5.73 12.21 3.07
CA ILE A 66 6.93 11.45 3.43
C ILE A 66 6.57 9.98 3.37
N VAL A 67 7.20 9.25 2.44
CA VAL A 67 6.77 7.90 2.08
C VAL A 67 7.79 6.85 2.53
N LEU A 68 7.32 5.76 3.12
CA LEU A 68 8.10 4.54 3.38
C LEU A 68 7.48 3.35 2.64
N VAL A 69 8.33 2.58 1.96
CA VAL A 69 7.96 1.27 1.38
C VAL A 69 8.77 0.20 2.10
N PRO A 70 8.21 -0.48 3.12
CA PRO A 70 8.92 -1.54 3.85
C PRO A 70 9.12 -2.78 2.98
N ASP A 71 10.26 -3.46 3.16
CA ASP A 71 10.50 -4.79 2.62
C ASP A 71 9.77 -5.84 3.45
N LEU A 72 8.53 -6.15 3.09
CA LEU A 72 7.68 -7.07 3.86
C LEU A 72 8.08 -8.55 3.68
N PHE A 73 8.96 -8.86 2.72
CA PHE A 73 9.47 -10.23 2.55
C PHE A 73 10.77 -10.51 3.32
N TRP A 74 11.28 -9.53 4.07
CA TRP A 74 12.59 -9.62 4.74
C TRP A 74 12.75 -10.83 5.66
N ARG A 75 11.65 -11.32 6.25
CA ARG A 75 11.64 -12.50 7.14
C ARG A 75 11.90 -13.79 6.38
N GLN A 76 11.57 -13.84 5.09
CA GLN A 76 11.88 -14.96 4.20
C GLN A 76 13.20 -14.72 3.48
N LYS A 77 13.35 -13.55 2.85
CA LYS A 77 14.54 -13.13 2.11
C LYS A 77 14.61 -11.62 2.03
N PRO A 78 15.62 -10.97 2.64
CA PRO A 78 15.81 -9.53 2.52
C PRO A 78 16.08 -9.08 1.08
N GLY A 79 15.52 -7.93 0.71
CA GLY A 79 15.84 -7.24 -0.53
C GLY A 79 15.20 -7.84 -1.78
N VAL A 80 14.05 -8.50 -1.66
CA VAL A 80 13.30 -9.02 -2.81
C VAL A 80 12.85 -7.87 -3.71
N GLN A 81 13.23 -7.93 -4.99
CA GLN A 81 12.90 -6.96 -6.03
C GLN A 81 12.73 -7.71 -7.35
N LEU A 82 11.53 -8.23 -7.59
CA LEU A 82 11.22 -9.01 -8.78
C LEU A 82 10.64 -8.11 -9.88
N GLY A 83 10.89 -8.52 -11.13
CA GLY A 83 10.16 -8.01 -12.29
C GLY A 83 8.84 -8.74 -12.51
N TYR A 84 8.44 -8.86 -13.79
CA TYR A 84 7.15 -9.45 -14.17
C TYR A 84 7.32 -10.56 -15.23
N THR A 85 8.51 -11.17 -15.33
CA THR A 85 8.72 -12.35 -16.19
C THR A 85 8.03 -13.58 -15.60
N PRO A 86 7.77 -14.64 -16.38
CA PRO A 86 7.18 -15.88 -15.85
C PRO A 86 7.98 -16.45 -14.65
N GLU A 87 9.31 -16.37 -14.69
CA GLU A 87 10.20 -16.82 -13.62
C GLU A 87 10.08 -15.94 -12.37
N ASP A 88 9.91 -14.62 -12.54
CA ASP A 88 9.65 -13.70 -11.43
C ASP A 88 8.29 -13.98 -10.80
N TRP A 89 7.26 -14.24 -11.59
CA TRP A 89 5.95 -14.62 -11.11
C TRP A 89 5.98 -15.90 -10.27
N GLN A 90 6.70 -16.92 -10.69
CA GLN A 90 6.85 -18.16 -9.92
C GLN A 90 7.46 -17.86 -8.54
N LYS A 91 8.57 -17.13 -8.50
CA LYS A 91 9.23 -16.73 -7.25
C LYS A 91 8.31 -15.85 -6.37
N ALA A 92 7.58 -14.92 -6.98
CA ALA A 92 6.64 -14.05 -6.27
C ALA A 92 5.54 -14.87 -5.57
N PHE A 93 5.00 -15.90 -6.21
CA PHE A 93 4.04 -16.82 -5.61
C PHE A 93 4.65 -17.66 -4.48
N GLU A 94 5.90 -18.09 -4.57
CA GLU A 94 6.60 -18.78 -3.48
C GLU A 94 6.68 -17.88 -2.23
N PHE A 95 7.08 -16.59 -2.39
CA PHE A 95 7.07 -15.63 -1.31
C PHE A 95 5.68 -15.36 -0.75
N TYR A 96 4.67 -15.25 -1.60
CA TYR A 96 3.29 -15.05 -1.19
C TYR A 96 2.75 -16.22 -0.37
N GLN A 97 3.02 -17.46 -0.78
CA GLN A 97 2.59 -18.66 -0.07
C GLN A 97 3.25 -18.82 1.31
N GLY A 98 4.47 -18.35 1.45
CA GLY A 98 5.19 -18.37 2.73
C GLY A 98 5.03 -17.11 3.58
N PHE A 99 4.15 -16.18 3.17
CA PHE A 99 3.98 -14.90 3.85
C PHE A 99 3.06 -15.03 5.06
N ASP A 100 3.53 -14.56 6.20
CA ASP A 100 2.75 -14.44 7.44
C ASP A 100 2.13 -13.05 7.50
N GLU A 101 0.79 -12.99 7.35
CA GLU A 101 0.04 -11.73 7.30
C GLU A 101 0.06 -11.00 8.66
N ASP A 102 0.08 -11.72 9.78
CA ASP A 102 0.09 -11.12 11.12
C ASP A 102 1.43 -10.42 11.38
N LEU A 103 2.53 -11.08 11.04
CA LEU A 103 3.87 -10.47 11.07
C LEU A 103 4.00 -9.33 10.06
N GLY A 104 3.38 -9.45 8.89
CA GLY A 104 3.35 -8.38 7.89
C GLY A 104 2.66 -7.11 8.39
N VAL A 105 1.52 -7.25 9.08
CA VAL A 105 0.81 -6.11 9.70
C VAL A 105 1.64 -5.51 10.85
N GLN A 106 2.32 -6.33 11.65
CA GLN A 106 3.24 -5.85 12.67
C GLN A 106 4.40 -5.04 12.06
N ASP A 107 5.00 -5.51 10.97
CA ASP A 107 6.06 -4.77 10.25
C ASP A 107 5.53 -3.42 9.68
N ILE A 108 4.25 -3.38 9.26
CA ILE A 108 3.59 -2.14 8.86
C ILE A 108 3.41 -1.20 10.07
N GLN A 109 2.98 -1.69 11.23
CA GLN A 109 2.89 -0.88 12.45
C GLN A 109 4.26 -0.32 12.85
N ASP A 110 5.34 -1.13 12.78
CA ASP A 110 6.69 -0.68 13.05
C ASP A 110 7.14 0.42 12.07
N THR A 111 6.67 0.31 10.81
CA THR A 111 6.91 1.30 9.77
C THR A 111 6.13 2.60 10.04
N ILE A 112 4.88 2.53 10.49
CA ILE A 112 4.06 3.69 10.89
C ILE A 112 4.75 4.42 12.05
N THR A 113 5.15 3.69 13.09
CA THR A 113 5.84 4.24 14.26
C THR A 113 7.14 4.95 13.84
N THR A 114 7.96 4.29 13.03
CA THR A 114 9.20 4.87 12.50
C THR A 114 8.94 6.13 11.68
N LEU A 115 7.88 6.12 10.85
CA LEU A 115 7.54 7.24 9.98
C LEU A 115 7.14 8.48 10.78
N ARG A 116 6.39 8.32 11.87
CA ARG A 116 6.03 9.41 12.79
C ARG A 116 7.27 10.06 13.45
N GLU A 117 8.35 9.30 13.64
CA GLU A 117 9.62 9.79 14.19
C GLU A 117 10.52 10.47 13.16
N ILE A 118 10.26 10.27 11.86
CA ILE A 118 11.07 10.89 10.80
C ILE A 118 10.94 12.39 10.84
N LYS A 119 12.08 13.10 10.95
CA LYS A 119 12.12 14.55 10.90
C LYS A 119 11.38 15.10 9.69
N GLY A 120 10.36 15.90 9.95
CA GLY A 120 9.50 16.53 8.95
C GLY A 120 8.15 15.85 8.77
N CYS A 121 7.92 14.65 9.32
CA CYS A 121 6.59 14.05 9.38
C CYS A 121 5.69 14.90 10.28
N THR A 122 4.45 15.17 9.85
CA THR A 122 3.49 16.02 10.58
C THR A 122 2.62 15.25 11.57
N GLY A 123 2.78 13.92 11.64
CA GLY A 123 2.11 13.06 12.62
C GLY A 123 1.09 12.11 12.00
N ASP A 124 0.23 12.58 11.10
CA ASP A 124 -0.76 11.73 10.45
C ASP A 124 -0.08 10.77 9.47
N VAL A 125 -0.43 9.49 9.52
CA VAL A 125 0.17 8.44 8.69
C VAL A 125 -0.90 7.59 8.02
N GLY A 126 -0.91 7.59 6.69
CA GLY A 126 -1.72 6.68 5.89
C GLY A 126 -1.00 5.37 5.57
N VAL A 127 -1.76 4.32 5.32
CA VAL A 127 -1.27 3.08 4.68
C VAL A 127 -1.98 2.90 3.34
N LEU A 128 -1.21 2.76 2.28
CA LEU A 128 -1.73 2.50 0.93
C LEU A 128 -1.09 1.22 0.41
N GLY A 129 -1.87 0.27 -0.08
CA GLY A 129 -1.34 -1.02 -0.50
C GLY A 129 -1.95 -1.56 -1.79
N PHE A 130 -1.20 -2.44 -2.47
CA PHE A 130 -1.54 -2.99 -3.77
C PHE A 130 -1.50 -4.52 -3.72
N CYS A 131 -2.48 -5.22 -4.28
CA CYS A 131 -2.55 -6.68 -4.32
C CYS A 131 -2.47 -7.29 -2.90
N LEU A 132 -1.41 -8.04 -2.55
CA LEU A 132 -1.10 -8.44 -1.17
C LEU A 132 -1.17 -7.23 -0.23
N GLY A 133 -0.48 -6.14 -0.59
CA GLY A 133 -0.49 -4.89 0.17
C GLY A 133 -1.88 -4.26 0.30
N GLY A 134 -2.77 -4.47 -0.67
CA GLY A 134 -4.16 -4.01 -0.61
C GLY A 134 -4.96 -4.70 0.50
N LYS A 135 -4.73 -5.99 0.72
CA LYS A 135 -5.26 -6.72 1.88
C LYS A 135 -4.60 -6.26 3.17
N LEU A 136 -3.27 -6.07 3.16
CA LEU A 136 -2.54 -5.60 4.33
C LEU A 136 -2.96 -4.20 4.76
N ALA A 137 -3.32 -3.31 3.82
CA ALA A 137 -3.89 -2.00 4.15
C ALA A 137 -5.25 -2.16 4.88
N TYR A 138 -6.12 -3.05 4.42
CA TYR A 138 -7.36 -3.40 5.13
C TYR A 138 -7.08 -3.95 6.54
N LEU A 139 -6.15 -4.90 6.67
CA LEU A 139 -5.78 -5.46 7.98
C LEU A 139 -5.11 -4.41 8.87
N SER A 140 -4.36 -3.47 8.31
CA SER A 140 -3.80 -2.34 9.06
C SER A 140 -4.90 -1.46 9.64
N ALA A 141 -5.98 -1.20 8.88
CA ALA A 141 -7.15 -0.48 9.40
C ALA A 141 -7.81 -1.19 10.59
N CYS A 142 -7.78 -2.53 10.60
CA CYS A 142 -8.36 -3.32 11.69
C CYS A 142 -7.46 -3.44 12.93
N ARG A 143 -6.11 -3.34 12.78
CA ARG A 143 -5.17 -3.85 13.77
C ARG A 143 -4.06 -2.89 14.16
N THR A 144 -3.99 -1.71 13.54
CA THR A 144 -2.94 -0.71 13.79
C THR A 144 -3.55 0.65 14.13
N ASP A 145 -2.70 1.59 14.53
CA ASP A 145 -3.09 2.97 14.82
C ASP A 145 -2.97 3.90 13.59
N VAL A 146 -3.20 3.34 12.39
CA VAL A 146 -3.19 4.10 11.13
C VAL A 146 -4.34 5.11 11.08
N ASP A 147 -4.08 6.30 10.52
CA ASP A 147 -5.10 7.36 10.40
C ASP A 147 -5.99 7.18 9.17
N VAL A 148 -5.43 6.69 8.07
CA VAL A 148 -6.14 6.40 6.80
C VAL A 148 -5.59 5.13 6.15
N ALA A 149 -6.45 4.22 5.73
CA ALA A 149 -6.05 3.01 5.01
C ALA A 149 -6.68 2.96 3.61
N ILE A 150 -5.87 2.60 2.60
CA ILE A 150 -6.29 2.53 1.20
C ILE A 150 -5.79 1.24 0.57
N GLY A 151 -6.73 0.39 0.14
CA GLY A 151 -6.41 -0.88 -0.52
C GLY A 151 -6.77 -0.87 -2.00
N TYR A 152 -5.81 -1.21 -2.85
CA TYR A 152 -6.01 -1.42 -4.28
C TYR A 152 -6.01 -2.91 -4.59
N TYR A 153 -7.08 -3.38 -5.24
CA TYR A 153 -7.24 -4.78 -5.68
C TYR A 153 -6.70 -5.80 -4.68
N GLY A 154 -7.06 -5.63 -3.39
CA GLY A 154 -6.65 -6.51 -2.31
C GLY A 154 -7.27 -7.90 -2.46
N VAL A 155 -6.43 -8.95 -2.29
CA VAL A 155 -6.84 -10.34 -2.46
C VAL A 155 -7.12 -11.00 -1.11
N GLY A 156 -8.30 -11.60 -0.96
CA GLY A 156 -8.65 -12.36 0.26
C GLY A 156 -9.18 -11.51 1.42
N ILE A 157 -9.57 -10.26 1.19
CA ILE A 157 -10.21 -9.38 2.19
C ILE A 157 -11.49 -10.01 2.73
N GLU A 158 -12.24 -10.71 1.87
CA GLU A 158 -13.50 -11.38 2.24
C GLU A 158 -13.35 -12.42 3.35
N ASN A 159 -12.14 -12.92 3.58
CA ASN A 159 -11.84 -13.89 4.64
C ASN A 159 -11.58 -13.23 6.01
N ALA A 160 -11.33 -11.91 6.05
CA ALA A 160 -11.03 -11.13 7.25
C ALA A 160 -12.15 -10.17 7.66
N LEU A 161 -13.34 -10.23 7.03
CA LEU A 161 -14.45 -9.29 7.25
C LEU A 161 -15.03 -9.30 8.66
N LYS A 162 -14.70 -10.27 9.51
CA LYS A 162 -15.06 -10.26 10.93
C LYS A 162 -14.39 -9.12 11.69
N GLU A 163 -13.18 -8.75 11.29
CA GLU A 163 -12.38 -7.68 11.90
C GLU A 163 -12.85 -6.27 11.50
N ALA A 164 -13.81 -6.14 10.59
CA ALA A 164 -14.30 -4.83 10.14
C ALA A 164 -14.94 -3.99 11.26
N GLU A 165 -15.32 -4.59 12.38
CA GLU A 165 -15.87 -3.88 13.53
C GLU A 165 -14.79 -3.16 14.37
N ASP A 166 -13.53 -3.54 14.18
CA ASP A 166 -12.37 -2.94 14.87
C ASP A 166 -11.81 -1.72 14.11
N ILE A 167 -12.36 -1.38 12.94
CA ILE A 167 -11.88 -0.25 12.13
C ILE A 167 -12.37 1.05 12.72
N GLU A 168 -11.44 1.89 13.17
CA GLU A 168 -11.71 3.23 13.68
C GLU A 168 -11.24 4.36 12.73
N CYS A 169 -10.41 4.01 11.73
CA CYS A 169 -9.86 4.96 10.77
C CYS A 169 -10.69 5.06 9.47
N ARG A 170 -10.37 6.05 8.65
CA ARG A 170 -10.87 6.14 7.27
C ARG A 170 -10.36 4.98 6.43
N LEU A 171 -11.24 4.24 5.75
CA LEU A 171 -10.87 3.16 4.83
C LEU A 171 -11.44 3.38 3.43
N VAL A 172 -10.59 3.22 2.42
CA VAL A 172 -11.00 3.22 1.01
C VAL A 172 -10.49 1.96 0.32
N LEU A 173 -11.39 1.18 -0.30
CA LEU A 173 -11.05 0.02 -1.10
C LEU A 173 -11.37 0.25 -2.58
N HIS A 174 -10.38 0.03 -3.43
CA HIS A 174 -10.50 0.06 -4.89
C HIS A 174 -10.49 -1.36 -5.44
N ILE A 175 -11.65 -1.87 -5.83
CA ILE A 175 -11.83 -3.24 -6.32
C ILE A 175 -11.88 -3.24 -7.84
N ALA A 176 -11.10 -4.10 -8.48
CA ALA A 176 -11.17 -4.35 -9.91
C ALA A 176 -12.35 -5.28 -10.22
N GLY A 177 -13.27 -4.85 -11.08
CA GLY A 177 -14.51 -5.58 -11.35
C GLY A 177 -14.31 -6.90 -12.08
N LEU A 178 -13.25 -7.01 -12.90
CA LEU A 178 -12.89 -8.20 -13.67
C LEU A 178 -11.85 -9.10 -12.97
N ASP A 179 -11.51 -8.80 -11.73
CA ASP A 179 -10.43 -9.48 -11.00
C ASP A 179 -10.78 -10.93 -10.66
N LYS A 180 -10.05 -11.88 -11.26
CA LYS A 180 -10.20 -13.32 -10.98
C LYS A 180 -9.76 -13.70 -9.56
N TYR A 181 -8.91 -12.88 -8.90
CA TYR A 181 -8.43 -13.11 -7.53
C TYR A 181 -9.39 -12.56 -6.48
N CYS A 182 -10.30 -11.67 -6.88
CA CYS A 182 -11.41 -11.19 -6.05
C CYS A 182 -12.72 -11.35 -6.85
N PRO A 183 -13.26 -12.58 -6.97
CA PRO A 183 -14.44 -12.86 -7.80
C PRO A 183 -15.67 -12.12 -7.29
N HIS A 184 -16.67 -11.96 -8.14
CA HIS A 184 -17.88 -11.17 -7.87
C HIS A 184 -18.54 -11.49 -6.51
N GLU A 185 -18.56 -12.77 -6.10
CA GLU A 185 -19.10 -13.16 -4.80
C GLU A 185 -18.30 -12.55 -3.63
N ALA A 186 -16.96 -12.51 -3.73
CA ALA A 186 -16.10 -11.87 -2.75
C ALA A 186 -16.31 -10.36 -2.72
N GLN A 187 -16.40 -9.72 -3.91
CA GLN A 187 -16.70 -8.29 -4.03
C GLN A 187 -18.01 -7.91 -3.34
N GLU A 188 -19.08 -8.70 -3.55
CA GLU A 188 -20.37 -8.44 -2.92
C GLU A 188 -20.36 -8.66 -1.40
N LYS A 189 -19.59 -9.65 -0.90
CA LYS A 189 -19.39 -9.84 0.55
C LYS A 189 -18.70 -8.61 1.17
N ILE A 190 -17.62 -8.11 0.54
CA ILE A 190 -16.88 -6.92 0.99
C ILE A 190 -17.81 -5.71 1.02
N LYS A 191 -18.48 -5.40 -0.08
CA LYS A 191 -19.43 -4.27 -0.18
C LYS A 191 -20.52 -4.34 0.87
N LYS A 192 -21.15 -5.51 1.02
CA LYS A 192 -22.25 -5.72 1.98
C LYS A 192 -21.80 -5.55 3.43
N ARG A 193 -20.57 -5.99 3.76
CA ARG A 193 -20.04 -5.88 5.13
C ARG A 193 -19.63 -4.45 5.44
N LEU A 194 -18.79 -3.85 4.59
CA LEU A 194 -18.21 -2.54 4.83
C LEU A 194 -19.19 -1.39 4.61
N GLY A 195 -20.11 -1.50 3.68
CA GLY A 195 -21.14 -0.47 3.41
C GLY A 195 -22.12 -0.22 4.56
N LYS A 196 -21.95 -0.88 5.70
CA LYS A 196 -22.72 -0.64 6.93
C LYS A 196 -22.08 0.41 7.85
N TYR A 197 -20.85 0.77 7.59
CA TYR A 197 -20.06 1.65 8.44
C TYR A 197 -19.80 2.98 7.72
N GLU A 198 -19.99 4.07 8.42
CA GLU A 198 -19.59 5.38 7.94
C GLU A 198 -18.05 5.48 7.88
N GLY A 199 -17.53 6.17 6.87
CA GLY A 199 -16.08 6.29 6.68
C GLY A 199 -15.40 5.09 5.99
N LEU A 200 -16.16 4.02 5.66
CA LEU A 200 -15.63 2.87 4.92
C LEU A 200 -16.18 2.84 3.49
N ASP A 201 -15.38 3.24 2.52
CA ASP A 201 -15.78 3.30 1.11
C ASP A 201 -15.23 2.13 0.31
N VAL A 202 -16.11 1.53 -0.50
CA VAL A 202 -15.76 0.46 -1.45
C VAL A 202 -16.14 0.88 -2.86
N TYR A 203 -15.14 1.12 -3.69
CA TYR A 203 -15.32 1.47 -5.10
C TYR A 203 -14.98 0.30 -6.00
N VAL A 204 -15.94 -0.12 -6.83
CA VAL A 204 -15.73 -1.14 -7.87
C VAL A 204 -15.52 -0.46 -9.22
N TYR A 205 -14.51 -0.88 -9.96
CA TYR A 205 -14.19 -0.44 -11.31
C TYR A 205 -14.54 -1.55 -12.28
N PRO A 206 -15.72 -1.50 -12.93
CA PRO A 206 -16.30 -2.64 -13.65
C PRO A 206 -15.45 -3.12 -14.83
N ASP A 207 -14.73 -2.20 -15.48
CA ASP A 207 -13.93 -2.48 -16.68
C ASP A 207 -12.44 -2.70 -16.37
N ALA A 208 -12.06 -2.78 -15.09
CA ALA A 208 -10.69 -2.94 -14.65
C ALA A 208 -10.40 -4.36 -14.17
N ASP A 209 -9.24 -4.89 -14.54
CA ASP A 209 -8.73 -6.18 -14.07
C ASP A 209 -7.70 -5.97 -12.94
N HIS A 210 -7.24 -7.07 -12.33
CA HIS A 210 -6.21 -7.05 -11.30
C HIS A 210 -4.99 -6.21 -11.70
N ALA A 211 -4.46 -5.43 -10.79
CA ALA A 211 -3.33 -4.52 -11.03
C ALA A 211 -3.62 -3.35 -12.01
N PHE A 212 -4.87 -2.92 -12.16
CA PHE A 212 -5.28 -1.85 -13.09
C PHE A 212 -4.57 -0.50 -12.83
N ALA A 213 -4.05 -0.28 -11.63
CA ALA A 213 -3.34 0.95 -11.25
C ALA A 213 -1.80 0.80 -11.29
N ARG A 214 -1.26 -0.36 -11.67
CA ARG A 214 0.20 -0.57 -11.80
C ARG A 214 0.72 0.18 -13.01
N PRO A 215 1.63 1.17 -12.85
CA PRO A 215 2.21 1.90 -13.97
C PRO A 215 2.91 0.94 -14.96
N ASN A 216 2.62 1.12 -16.24
CA ASN A 216 3.17 0.29 -17.34
C ASN A 216 2.86 -1.22 -17.23
N GLY A 217 1.91 -1.62 -16.39
CA GLY A 217 1.46 -3.00 -16.27
C GLY A 217 0.55 -3.41 -17.45
N GLU A 218 0.48 -4.72 -17.72
CA GLU A 218 -0.35 -5.30 -18.79
C GLU A 218 -1.83 -4.91 -18.63
N HIS A 219 -2.33 -4.88 -17.39
CA HIS A 219 -3.73 -4.56 -17.07
C HIS A 219 -3.95 -3.09 -16.69
N TYR A 220 -2.97 -2.20 -16.97
CA TYR A 220 -3.14 -0.79 -16.64
C TYR A 220 -4.35 -0.18 -17.34
N HIS A 221 -5.35 0.21 -16.56
CA HIS A 221 -6.57 0.83 -17.07
C HIS A 221 -6.62 2.30 -16.65
N LYS A 222 -6.15 3.18 -17.54
CA LYS A 222 -5.95 4.60 -17.26
C LYS A 222 -7.17 5.30 -16.63
N PRO A 223 -8.42 5.15 -17.14
CA PRO A 223 -9.57 5.82 -16.52
C PRO A 223 -9.79 5.40 -15.07
N SER A 224 -9.77 4.09 -14.79
CA SER A 224 -9.95 3.57 -13.43
C SER A 224 -8.80 3.95 -12.52
N ALA A 225 -7.55 3.88 -13.00
CA ALA A 225 -6.36 4.26 -12.24
C ALA A 225 -6.40 5.74 -11.81
N LEU A 226 -6.74 6.65 -12.72
CA LEU A 226 -6.86 8.08 -12.41
C LEU A 226 -7.98 8.35 -11.40
N MET A 227 -9.15 7.73 -11.56
CA MET A 227 -10.27 7.91 -10.65
C MET A 227 -9.97 7.35 -9.26
N ALA A 228 -9.37 6.16 -9.18
CA ALA A 228 -8.95 5.55 -7.91
C ALA A 228 -7.91 6.42 -7.21
N HIS A 229 -6.95 6.94 -7.96
CA HIS A 229 -5.93 7.82 -7.42
C HIS A 229 -6.51 9.13 -6.86
N GLN A 230 -7.44 9.79 -7.60
CA GLN A 230 -8.11 11.00 -7.11
C GLN A 230 -8.86 10.75 -5.80
N ARG A 231 -9.56 9.61 -5.68
CA ARG A 231 -10.27 9.21 -4.45
C ARG A 231 -9.29 8.95 -3.30
N SER A 232 -8.16 8.31 -3.60
CA SER A 232 -7.10 8.08 -2.60
C SER A 232 -6.51 9.38 -2.07
N ILE A 233 -6.17 10.30 -2.96
CA ILE A 233 -5.66 11.62 -2.55
C ILE A 233 -6.71 12.41 -1.75
N ALA A 234 -7.98 12.33 -2.12
CA ALA A 234 -9.06 12.97 -1.35
C ALA A 234 -9.11 12.40 0.08
N ALA A 235 -9.13 11.08 0.24
CA ALA A 235 -9.16 10.43 1.55
C ALA A 235 -7.91 10.72 2.41
N LEU A 236 -6.73 10.82 1.80
CA LEU A 236 -5.48 11.14 2.49
C LEU A 236 -5.41 12.62 2.96
N ARG A 237 -6.34 13.48 2.54
CA ARG A 237 -6.37 14.92 2.87
C ARG A 237 -7.53 15.27 3.81
N GLU A 238 -8.40 14.33 4.13
CA GLU A 238 -9.45 14.46 5.15
C GLU A 238 -8.86 14.48 6.57
#